data_f91a347e9f84c688f20a1b447fb597b2
#
_entry.id   f91a347e9f84c688f20a1b447fb597b2
#
_cell.length_a   1.000
_cell.length_b   1.000
_cell.length_c   1.000
_cell.angle_alpha   90.00
_cell.angle_beta   90.00
_cell.angle_gamma   90.00
#
_symmetry.space_group_name_H-M   'P 1'
#
loop_
_entity.id
_entity.type
_entity.pdbx_description
1 polymer ?
#
loop_
_entity_poly.entity_id
_entity_poly.type
_entity_poly.pdbx_seq_one_letter_code
_entity_poly.pdbx_strand_id
1 'polypeptide(L)'
;MIGNILRFSRPLAAASLAGIGIFGLAACAAEPAPAPEAADVDTTEEAEEVPAVNAEGQPAWALPAVTAGEKISTITVGDIVVEVYQVDVVAATKTGQFANPDTNKPIIDIGDDIVFVNYVVSNTGDAIDLGASLVNVSARYDDWPYLQGMDSVVDRDLFTAVGLSYDIFGPDSFVDPSIYTFGTGERYSTAQNFPYQAGSPITFDATVTPVDADGDLDHDKRAEAEATGTIK
;
A
#
# COMPACT_ATOMS: atom_id res chain seq x y z
N MET A 1 -54.80 -4.01 11.80
CA MET A 1 -54.50 -5.42 12.02
C MET A 1 -53.00 -5.48 12.20
N ILE A 2 -52.49 -5.31 13.39
CA ILE A 2 -52.25 -6.17 14.52
C ILE A 2 -51.33 -7.35 14.12
N GLY A 3 -50.09 -7.26 14.58
CA GLY A 3 -49.38 -8.28 15.32
C GLY A 3 -48.45 -9.15 14.48
N ASN A 4 -47.17 -9.17 14.69
CA ASN A 4 -46.56 -10.05 15.70
C ASN A 4 -45.05 -9.76 15.88
N ILE A 5 -44.72 -9.46 17.12
CA ILE A 5 -43.37 -9.40 17.65
C ILE A 5 -43.02 -10.81 18.14
N LEU A 6 -41.94 -11.42 17.61
CA LEU A 6 -41.32 -12.59 18.19
C LEU A 6 -39.99 -12.24 18.84
N ARG A 7 -40.00 -12.15 20.16
CA ARG A 7 -38.81 -12.15 21.03
C ARG A 7 -38.36 -13.60 21.22
N PHE A 8 -37.08 -13.87 20.98
CA PHE A 8 -36.45 -15.09 21.49
C PHE A 8 -35.41 -14.73 22.56
N SER A 9 -35.69 -15.33 23.73
CA SER A 9 -34.93 -15.23 24.97
C SER A 9 -33.72 -16.18 24.93
N ARG A 10 -32.63 -15.73 25.56
CA ARG A 10 -31.46 -16.53 25.92
C ARG A 10 -31.79 -17.52 27.07
N PRO A 11 -31.01 -18.62 27.22
CA PRO A 11 -30.57 -18.97 28.54
C PRO A 11 -29.04 -18.99 28.71
N LEU A 12 -28.61 -18.47 29.85
CA LEU A 12 -27.32 -18.71 30.49
C LEU A 12 -27.26 -20.17 30.97
N ALA A 13 -26.09 -20.78 30.86
CA ALA A 13 -25.74 -21.90 31.78
C ALA A 13 -24.27 -21.74 32.18
N ALA A 14 -24.08 -21.50 33.45
CA ALA A 14 -22.83 -21.59 34.19
C ALA A 14 -22.64 -23.02 34.70
N ALA A 15 -21.40 -23.54 34.61
CA ALA A 15 -20.99 -24.66 35.47
C ALA A 15 -19.49 -24.58 35.76
N SER A 16 -19.22 -24.32 37.01
CA SER A 16 -17.92 -24.43 37.68
C SER A 16 -17.59 -25.89 37.97
N LEU A 17 -16.31 -26.26 37.90
CA LEU A 17 -15.78 -27.37 38.71
C LEU A 17 -14.28 -27.19 38.97
N ALA A 18 -13.96 -27.05 40.24
CA ALA A 18 -12.65 -27.05 40.85
C ALA A 18 -12.10 -28.48 40.95
N GLY A 19 -10.79 -28.65 40.77
CA GLY A 19 -10.07 -29.89 41.04
C GLY A 19 -8.69 -29.59 41.59
N ILE A 20 -8.55 -29.70 42.92
CA ILE A 20 -7.27 -29.64 43.67
C ILE A 20 -6.65 -31.04 43.63
N GLY A 21 -5.39 -31.14 43.22
CA GLY A 21 -4.59 -32.36 43.38
C GLY A 21 -3.18 -32.03 43.84
N ILE A 22 -2.93 -32.22 45.16
CA ILE A 22 -1.63 -32.16 45.82
C ILE A 22 -1.08 -33.57 45.93
N PHE A 23 0.14 -33.83 45.48
CA PHE A 23 1.07 -34.90 45.89
C PHE A 23 2.39 -34.57 45.18
N GLY A 24 3.60 -34.56 45.72
CA GLY A 24 4.15 -35.09 46.94
C GLY A 24 5.69 -34.99 46.73
N LEU A 25 6.39 -34.52 47.72
CA LEU A 25 7.89 -34.38 47.74
C LEU A 25 8.59 -35.72 47.62
N ALA A 26 9.62 -35.77 46.73
CA ALA A 26 10.75 -36.67 46.91
C ALA A 26 12.04 -35.92 46.59
N ALA A 27 12.80 -35.59 47.60
CA ALA A 27 14.15 -35.07 47.49
C ALA A 27 15.11 -36.21 47.16
N CYS A 28 15.90 -36.07 46.09
CA CYS A 28 17.14 -36.76 45.94
C CYS A 28 18.20 -35.73 45.55
N ALA A 29 19.17 -35.54 46.44
CA ALA A 29 20.37 -34.76 46.20
C ALA A 29 21.27 -35.51 45.22
N ALA A 30 21.65 -34.84 44.13
CA ALA A 30 22.77 -35.23 43.29
C ALA A 30 23.66 -34.02 43.06
N GLU A 31 24.94 -34.24 43.17
CA GLU A 31 26.05 -33.30 43.06
C GLU A 31 25.99 -32.45 41.76
N PRO A 32 26.47 -31.19 41.81
CA PRO A 32 26.53 -30.36 40.61
C PRO A 32 27.68 -30.77 39.71
N ALA A 33 27.39 -31.22 38.49
CA ALA A 33 28.36 -31.34 37.44
C ALA A 33 28.74 -29.94 36.92
N PRO A 34 29.99 -29.71 36.46
CA PRO A 34 30.44 -28.41 36.00
C PRO A 34 29.67 -27.96 34.74
N ALA A 35 29.28 -26.70 34.75
CA ALA A 35 28.63 -26.05 33.63
C ALA A 35 29.54 -26.04 32.37
N PRO A 36 29.02 -26.34 31.19
CA PRO A 36 29.77 -26.05 29.96
C PRO A 36 29.83 -24.54 29.78
N GLU A 37 31.02 -24.03 29.48
CA GLU A 37 31.28 -22.67 29.07
C GLU A 37 30.34 -22.30 27.92
N ALA A 38 29.58 -21.20 28.10
CA ALA A 38 28.82 -20.58 27.05
C ALA A 38 29.79 -20.10 25.98
N ALA A 39 29.77 -20.74 24.83
CA ALA A 39 30.37 -20.18 23.64
C ALA A 39 29.50 -18.94 23.27
N ASP A 40 30.11 -17.77 23.37
CA ASP A 40 29.61 -16.54 22.76
C ASP A 40 29.53 -16.78 21.25
N VAL A 41 28.32 -17.13 20.79
CA VAL A 41 27.99 -17.01 19.38
C VAL A 41 27.55 -15.55 19.19
N ASP A 42 28.54 -14.72 18.87
CA ASP A 42 28.32 -13.39 18.29
C ASP A 42 27.69 -13.60 16.91
N THR A 43 26.37 -13.77 16.92
CA THR A 43 25.58 -13.68 15.72
C THR A 43 25.28 -12.19 15.54
N THR A 44 26.24 -11.48 15.04
CA THR A 44 26.00 -10.21 14.37
C THR A 44 25.22 -10.56 13.12
N GLU A 45 23.89 -10.55 13.25
CA GLU A 45 22.98 -10.48 12.13
C GLU A 45 23.25 -9.12 11.51
N GLU A 46 24.09 -9.13 10.49
CA GLU A 46 24.36 -7.99 9.62
C GLU A 46 23.00 -7.68 8.95
N ALA A 47 22.25 -6.76 9.57
CA ALA A 47 21.08 -6.16 8.94
C ALA A 47 21.60 -5.58 7.63
N GLU A 48 21.20 -6.16 6.50
CA GLU A 48 21.41 -5.54 5.19
C GLU A 48 20.90 -4.11 5.30
N GLU A 49 21.82 -3.15 5.32
CA GLU A 49 21.52 -1.73 5.21
C GLU A 49 20.78 -1.54 3.89
N VAL A 50 19.46 -1.40 3.98
CA VAL A 50 18.66 -0.85 2.89
C VAL A 50 19.33 0.49 2.56
N PRO A 51 19.80 0.72 1.32
CA PRO A 51 20.55 1.93 1.00
C PRO A 51 19.70 3.13 1.39
N ALA A 52 20.26 3.94 2.29
CA ALA A 52 19.66 5.20 2.71
C ALA A 52 19.46 6.06 1.46
N VAL A 53 18.23 6.16 0.98
CA VAL A 53 17.88 7.03 -0.14
C VAL A 53 18.14 8.44 0.34
N ASN A 54 19.03 9.16 -0.36
CA ASN A 54 19.45 10.49 -0.04
C ASN A 54 18.23 11.39 0.21
N ALA A 55 18.17 12.01 1.38
CA ALA A 55 17.07 12.87 1.84
C ALA A 55 16.97 14.22 1.06
N GLU A 56 17.84 14.46 0.08
CA GLU A 56 17.77 15.62 -0.80
C GLU A 56 16.65 15.44 -1.82
N GLY A 57 15.66 16.32 -1.79
CA GLY A 57 14.53 16.33 -2.73
C GLY A 57 13.37 15.41 -2.34
N GLN A 58 13.17 15.15 -1.05
CA GLN A 58 12.00 14.41 -0.56
C GLN A 58 11.18 15.27 0.39
N PRO A 59 9.83 15.32 0.23
CA PRO A 59 8.96 15.99 1.21
C PRO A 59 9.07 15.33 2.59
N ALA A 60 9.07 16.14 3.63
CA ALA A 60 9.19 15.66 5.02
C ALA A 60 8.05 14.71 5.43
N TRP A 61 6.89 14.83 4.78
CA TRP A 61 5.71 14.01 5.03
C TRP A 61 5.71 12.68 4.27
N ALA A 62 6.59 12.49 3.27
CA ALA A 62 6.58 11.31 2.41
C ALA A 62 7.52 10.21 2.90
N LEU A 63 7.16 8.97 2.59
CA LEU A 63 8.11 7.85 2.62
C LEU A 63 9.20 8.04 1.56
N PRO A 64 10.39 7.41 1.73
CA PRO A 64 11.45 7.45 0.73
C PRO A 64 10.94 7.06 -0.65
N ALA A 65 11.21 7.91 -1.66
CA ALA A 65 10.83 7.64 -3.03
C ALA A 65 11.64 6.46 -3.60
N VAL A 66 10.94 5.50 -4.16
CA VAL A 66 11.53 4.34 -4.84
C VAL A 66 11.43 4.57 -6.35
N THR A 67 12.55 4.37 -7.07
CA THR A 67 12.57 4.31 -8.53
C THR A 67 12.98 2.91 -8.92
N ALA A 68 12.04 2.07 -9.31
CA ALA A 68 12.26 0.68 -9.66
C ALA A 68 11.48 0.32 -10.92
N GLY A 69 11.99 -0.65 -11.68
CA GLY A 69 11.34 -1.17 -12.87
C GLY A 69 11.74 -0.47 -14.17
N GLU A 70 11.03 -0.79 -15.24
CA GLU A 70 11.22 -0.21 -16.56
C GLU A 70 10.22 0.92 -16.79
N LYS A 71 10.71 2.09 -17.19
CA LYS A 71 9.82 3.23 -17.47
C LYS A 71 8.99 2.96 -18.72
N ILE A 72 7.67 3.00 -18.56
CA ILE A 72 6.69 2.73 -19.64
C ILE A 72 5.90 3.95 -20.06
N SER A 73 5.86 5.01 -19.24
CA SER A 73 5.17 6.26 -19.56
C SER A 73 5.71 7.44 -18.76
N THR A 74 5.33 8.66 -19.15
CA THR A 74 5.54 9.90 -18.39
C THR A 74 4.37 10.83 -18.64
N ILE A 75 3.74 11.32 -17.56
CA ILE A 75 2.66 12.30 -17.60
C ILE A 75 3.21 13.62 -17.10
N THR A 76 2.85 14.71 -17.78
CA THR A 76 3.19 16.06 -17.32
C THR A 76 1.92 16.88 -17.16
N VAL A 77 1.62 17.31 -15.94
CA VAL A 77 0.47 18.13 -15.60
C VAL A 77 0.94 19.42 -14.92
N GLY A 78 0.99 20.50 -15.68
CA GLY A 78 1.68 21.73 -15.24
C GLY A 78 3.15 21.46 -14.96
N ASP A 79 3.59 21.79 -13.75
CA ASP A 79 4.96 21.57 -13.28
C ASP A 79 5.14 20.22 -12.57
N ILE A 80 4.09 19.41 -12.48
CA ILE A 80 4.15 18.06 -11.91
C ILE A 80 4.46 17.05 -13.01
N VAL A 81 5.47 16.21 -12.76
CA VAL A 81 5.86 15.11 -13.65
C VAL A 81 5.65 13.80 -12.92
N VAL A 82 4.93 12.87 -13.55
CA VAL A 82 4.71 11.51 -13.06
C VAL A 82 5.40 10.55 -14.02
N GLU A 83 6.47 9.94 -13.56
CA GLU A 83 7.12 8.84 -14.29
C GLU A 83 6.50 7.51 -13.87
N VAL A 84 6.13 6.70 -14.85
CA VAL A 84 5.43 5.43 -14.65
C VAL A 84 6.37 4.28 -14.99
N TYR A 85 6.57 3.37 -14.02
CA TYR A 85 7.48 2.23 -14.16
C TYR A 85 6.73 0.92 -13.97
N GLN A 86 6.84 -0.01 -14.91
CA GLN A 86 6.44 -1.39 -14.69
C GLN A 86 7.57 -2.10 -13.92
N VAL A 87 7.22 -2.73 -12.79
CA VAL A 87 8.21 -3.29 -11.86
C VAL A 87 8.29 -4.80 -11.95
N ASP A 88 7.17 -5.48 -11.77
CA ASP A 88 7.12 -6.94 -11.75
C ASP A 88 5.74 -7.47 -12.13
N VAL A 89 5.67 -8.76 -12.43
CA VAL A 89 4.43 -9.51 -12.62
C VAL A 89 4.46 -10.71 -11.69
N VAL A 90 3.50 -10.79 -10.78
CA VAL A 90 3.46 -11.86 -9.77
C VAL A 90 2.05 -12.42 -9.62
N ALA A 91 1.94 -13.63 -9.07
CA ALA A 91 0.65 -14.23 -8.78
C ALA A 91 -0.03 -13.54 -7.59
N ALA A 92 -1.32 -13.25 -7.70
CA ALA A 92 -2.14 -12.68 -6.64
C ALA A 92 -2.24 -13.64 -5.44
N THR A 93 -1.99 -13.14 -4.25
CA THR A 93 -2.07 -13.89 -2.98
C THR A 93 -3.45 -13.83 -2.34
N LYS A 94 -4.26 -12.85 -2.75
CA LYS A 94 -5.64 -12.60 -2.31
C LYS A 94 -6.49 -12.26 -3.51
N THR A 95 -7.80 -12.37 -3.36
CA THR A 95 -8.74 -11.87 -4.37
C THR A 95 -8.69 -10.34 -4.45
N GLY A 96 -9.00 -9.81 -5.62
CA GLY A 96 -9.19 -8.38 -5.83
C GLY A 96 -10.42 -7.83 -5.10
N GLN A 97 -10.64 -6.53 -5.26
CA GLN A 97 -11.70 -5.80 -4.57
C GLN A 97 -13.03 -5.82 -5.32
N PHE A 98 -13.00 -6.15 -6.62
CA PHE A 98 -14.18 -6.10 -7.49
C PHE A 98 -14.59 -7.48 -7.99
N ALA A 99 -15.90 -7.60 -8.23
CA ALA A 99 -16.47 -8.78 -8.88
C ALA A 99 -16.93 -8.43 -10.30
N ASN A 100 -16.76 -9.38 -11.20
CA ASN A 100 -17.32 -9.34 -12.54
C ASN A 100 -18.87 -9.34 -12.43
N PRO A 101 -19.56 -8.34 -12.95
CA PRO A 101 -21.02 -8.18 -12.76
C PRO A 101 -21.85 -9.29 -13.43
N ASP A 102 -21.33 -9.94 -14.46
CA ASP A 102 -22.07 -10.99 -15.20
C ASP A 102 -21.94 -12.37 -14.52
N THR A 103 -20.80 -12.63 -13.87
CA THR A 103 -20.50 -13.94 -13.29
C THR A 103 -20.52 -13.95 -11.77
N ASN A 104 -20.49 -12.78 -11.13
CA ASN A 104 -20.36 -12.57 -9.69
C ASN A 104 -19.12 -13.27 -9.09
N LYS A 105 -18.05 -13.41 -9.88
CA LYS A 105 -16.75 -13.91 -9.45
C LYS A 105 -15.77 -12.76 -9.30
N PRO A 106 -14.73 -12.88 -8.48
CA PRO A 106 -13.65 -11.89 -8.45
C PRO A 106 -13.11 -11.61 -9.85
N ILE A 107 -12.71 -10.37 -10.12
CA ILE A 107 -12.02 -10.01 -11.37
C ILE A 107 -10.58 -10.52 -11.30
N ILE A 108 -9.95 -10.39 -10.12
CA ILE A 108 -8.66 -11.01 -9.80
C ILE A 108 -8.94 -12.14 -8.80
N ASP A 109 -8.64 -13.38 -9.16
CA ASP A 109 -8.70 -14.51 -8.22
C ASP A 109 -7.28 -14.82 -7.69
N ILE A 110 -7.21 -15.61 -6.61
CA ILE A 110 -5.93 -16.07 -6.06
C ILE A 110 -5.19 -16.88 -7.13
N GLY A 111 -3.94 -16.52 -7.40
CA GLY A 111 -3.10 -17.17 -8.40
C GLY A 111 -3.14 -16.51 -9.78
N ASP A 112 -4.04 -15.56 -10.03
CA ASP A 112 -4.02 -14.78 -11.27
C ASP A 112 -2.79 -13.86 -11.31
N ASP A 113 -2.24 -13.64 -12.50
CA ASP A 113 -1.12 -12.74 -12.68
C ASP A 113 -1.57 -11.28 -12.54
N ILE A 114 -0.87 -10.52 -11.69
CA ILE A 114 -1.04 -9.08 -11.53
C ILE A 114 0.27 -8.38 -11.82
N VAL A 115 0.18 -7.20 -12.46
CA VAL A 115 1.33 -6.34 -12.74
C VAL A 115 1.44 -5.25 -11.69
N PHE A 116 2.66 -5.00 -11.22
CA PHE A 116 3.00 -3.89 -10.34
C PHE A 116 3.54 -2.72 -11.13
N VAL A 117 2.97 -1.56 -10.89
CA VAL A 117 3.37 -0.28 -11.48
C VAL A 117 3.70 0.70 -10.37
N ASN A 118 4.85 1.35 -10.49
CA ASN A 118 5.33 2.38 -9.57
C ASN A 118 5.26 3.75 -10.24
N TYR A 119 4.72 4.72 -9.53
CA TYR A 119 4.64 6.12 -9.94
C TYR A 119 5.63 6.94 -9.14
N VAL A 120 6.54 7.62 -9.81
CA VAL A 120 7.44 8.60 -9.20
C VAL A 120 6.93 9.98 -9.58
N VAL A 121 6.45 10.70 -8.59
CA VAL A 121 5.85 12.03 -8.74
C VAL A 121 6.89 13.07 -8.34
N SER A 122 7.16 14.04 -9.20
CA SER A 122 8.13 15.11 -8.98
C SER A 122 7.50 16.49 -9.23
N ASN A 123 7.82 17.47 -8.39
CA ASN A 123 7.49 18.87 -8.63
C ASN A 123 8.70 19.59 -9.23
N THR A 124 8.57 20.07 -10.47
CA THR A 124 9.64 20.79 -11.19
C THR A 124 9.46 22.31 -11.14
N GLY A 125 8.34 22.78 -10.61
CA GLY A 125 7.99 24.20 -10.50
C GLY A 125 8.09 24.73 -9.06
N ASP A 126 7.32 25.77 -8.79
CA ASP A 126 7.21 26.36 -7.46
C ASP A 126 6.51 25.39 -6.49
N ALA A 127 6.70 25.62 -5.19
CA ALA A 127 6.03 24.84 -4.16
C ALA A 127 4.50 24.96 -4.28
N ILE A 128 3.80 23.83 -4.09
CA ILE A 128 2.35 23.74 -4.17
C ILE A 128 1.81 23.04 -2.92
N ASP A 129 0.72 23.55 -2.38
CA ASP A 129 0.02 22.92 -1.26
C ASP A 129 -1.05 21.95 -1.78
N LEU A 130 -0.97 20.71 -1.34
CA LEU A 130 -1.86 19.60 -1.73
C LEU A 130 -2.62 19.09 -0.51
N GLY A 131 -3.83 18.61 -0.73
CA GLY A 131 -4.59 17.89 0.28
C GLY A 131 -4.09 16.43 0.44
N ALA A 132 -4.75 15.66 1.29
CA ALA A 132 -4.39 14.26 1.56
C ALA A 132 -4.47 13.33 0.33
N SER A 133 -5.18 13.73 -0.72
CA SER A 133 -5.22 12.99 -1.99
C SER A 133 -3.94 13.16 -2.84
N LEU A 134 -3.11 14.16 -2.50
CA LEU A 134 -1.89 14.50 -3.22
C LEU A 134 -2.10 14.62 -4.75
N VAL A 135 -1.19 14.10 -5.55
CA VAL A 135 -1.40 13.91 -6.99
C VAL A 135 -2.09 12.57 -7.18
N ASN A 136 -3.32 12.59 -7.67
CA ASN A 136 -4.06 11.37 -7.93
C ASN A 136 -3.66 10.81 -9.30
N VAL A 137 -3.23 9.55 -9.32
CA VAL A 137 -2.88 8.84 -10.56
C VAL A 137 -3.80 7.64 -10.70
N SER A 138 -4.40 7.48 -11.85
CA SER A 138 -5.19 6.32 -12.21
C SER A 138 -4.65 5.66 -13.47
N ALA A 139 -4.92 4.37 -13.62
CA ALA A 139 -4.52 3.58 -14.77
C ALA A 139 -5.73 2.84 -15.33
N ARG A 140 -5.81 2.72 -16.65
CA ARG A 140 -6.88 1.97 -17.31
C ARG A 140 -6.41 1.39 -18.63
N TYR A 141 -6.62 0.09 -18.83
CA TYR A 141 -6.46 -0.52 -20.15
C TYR A 141 -7.48 0.05 -21.13
N ASP A 142 -7.08 0.28 -22.38
CA ASP A 142 -7.97 0.82 -23.41
C ASP A 142 -9.16 -0.09 -23.67
N ASP A 143 -9.00 -1.39 -23.47
CA ASP A 143 -10.04 -2.42 -23.64
C ASP A 143 -10.68 -2.87 -22.32
N TRP A 144 -10.45 -2.14 -21.19
CA TRP A 144 -11.05 -2.50 -19.91
C TRP A 144 -12.56 -2.51 -19.97
N PRO A 145 -13.23 -3.68 -19.76
CA PRO A 145 -14.64 -3.82 -20.12
C PRO A 145 -15.61 -3.26 -19.08
N TYR A 146 -15.12 -2.89 -17.88
CA TYR A 146 -15.98 -2.48 -16.77
C TYR A 146 -16.01 -0.97 -16.62
N LEU A 147 -17.12 -0.41 -16.10
CA LEU A 147 -17.27 1.03 -15.84
C LEU A 147 -16.42 1.49 -14.65
N GLN A 148 -16.29 0.63 -13.63
CA GLN A 148 -15.41 0.90 -12.49
C GLN A 148 -13.93 0.88 -12.90
N GLY A 149 -13.08 1.46 -12.08
CA GLY A 149 -11.63 1.39 -12.24
C GLY A 149 -11.11 -0.05 -12.32
N MET A 150 -9.85 -0.21 -12.67
CA MET A 150 -9.23 -1.53 -12.68
C MET A 150 -9.19 -2.11 -11.27
N ASP A 151 -9.35 -3.42 -11.19
CA ASP A 151 -9.29 -4.15 -9.93
C ASP A 151 -7.85 -4.20 -9.40
N SER A 152 -7.69 -4.37 -8.09
CA SER A 152 -6.39 -4.44 -7.44
C SER A 152 -6.41 -5.36 -6.22
N VAL A 153 -5.24 -5.86 -5.86
CA VAL A 153 -5.03 -6.67 -4.64
C VAL A 153 -4.38 -5.81 -3.57
N VAL A 154 -5.06 -5.63 -2.43
CA VAL A 154 -4.51 -4.92 -1.26
C VAL A 154 -3.80 -5.92 -0.36
N ASP A 155 -2.50 -6.04 -0.56
CA ASP A 155 -1.63 -6.92 0.23
C ASP A 155 -0.26 -6.28 0.45
N ARG A 156 -0.03 -5.75 1.66
CA ARG A 156 1.20 -5.05 2.04
C ARG A 156 2.45 -5.93 1.86
N ASP A 157 2.34 -7.20 2.23
CA ASP A 157 3.46 -8.14 2.15
C ASP A 157 3.87 -8.37 0.69
N LEU A 158 2.89 -8.40 -0.22
CA LEU A 158 3.13 -8.55 -1.65
C LEU A 158 3.82 -7.31 -2.24
N PHE A 159 3.38 -6.10 -1.87
CA PHE A 159 4.07 -4.86 -2.26
C PHE A 159 5.51 -4.82 -1.74
N THR A 160 5.71 -5.19 -0.48
CA THR A 160 7.04 -5.25 0.13
C THR A 160 7.95 -6.26 -0.57
N ALA A 161 7.42 -7.42 -0.95
CA ALA A 161 8.18 -8.46 -1.65
C ALA A 161 8.71 -8.01 -3.01
N VAL A 162 8.01 -7.09 -3.70
CA VAL A 162 8.47 -6.49 -4.96
C VAL A 162 9.21 -5.15 -4.76
N GLY A 163 9.53 -4.80 -3.50
CA GLY A 163 10.28 -3.58 -3.15
C GLY A 163 9.49 -2.27 -3.30
N LEU A 164 8.17 -2.33 -3.21
CA LEU A 164 7.28 -1.19 -3.40
C LEU A 164 6.42 -0.89 -2.17
N SER A 165 5.76 0.26 -2.17
CA SER A 165 4.71 0.63 -1.23
C SER A 165 3.58 1.37 -1.95
N TYR A 166 2.34 1.10 -1.55
CA TYR A 166 1.19 1.93 -1.91
C TYR A 166 0.99 3.08 -0.89
N ASP A 167 1.61 2.99 0.29
CA ASP A 167 1.62 4.10 1.24
C ASP A 167 2.57 5.19 0.76
N ILE A 168 2.15 6.43 0.91
CA ILE A 168 2.94 7.60 0.55
C ILE A 168 3.43 8.31 1.82
N PHE A 169 2.58 8.40 2.81
CA PHE A 169 2.83 9.15 4.04
C PHE A 169 3.75 8.40 5.00
N GLY A 170 4.76 9.10 5.50
CA GLY A 170 5.62 8.62 6.57
C GLY A 170 4.87 8.51 7.92
N PRO A 171 5.44 7.81 8.91
CA PRO A 171 4.93 7.83 10.27
C PRO A 171 4.80 9.26 10.78
N ASP A 172 3.72 9.53 11.52
CA ASP A 172 3.46 10.85 12.17
C ASP A 172 3.36 12.05 11.20
N SER A 173 3.20 11.81 9.91
CA SER A 173 3.08 12.86 8.89
C SER A 173 1.67 13.44 8.75
N PHE A 174 0.68 12.87 9.45
CA PHE A 174 -0.68 13.39 9.40
C PHE A 174 -0.76 14.75 10.10
N VAL A 175 -1.36 15.73 9.40
CA VAL A 175 -1.55 17.11 9.88
C VAL A 175 -3.01 17.53 9.76
N ASP A 176 -3.42 18.48 10.59
CA ASP A 176 -4.76 19.08 10.56
C ASP A 176 -4.63 20.61 10.62
N PRO A 177 -5.10 21.36 9.60
CA PRO A 177 -5.69 20.87 8.36
C PRO A 177 -4.72 20.03 7.51
N SER A 178 -5.27 19.15 6.65
CA SER A 178 -4.50 18.24 5.79
C SER A 178 -3.87 19.00 4.61
N ILE A 179 -2.83 19.79 4.91
CA ILE A 179 -2.07 20.58 3.92
C ILE A 179 -0.65 20.01 3.87
N TYR A 180 -0.26 19.55 2.69
CA TYR A 180 1.03 18.94 2.42
C TYR A 180 1.76 19.76 1.36
N THR A 181 2.70 20.58 1.78
CA THR A 181 3.52 21.36 0.84
C THR A 181 4.43 20.42 0.06
N PHE A 182 4.32 20.46 -1.25
CA PHE A 182 5.19 19.74 -2.19
C PHE A 182 6.16 20.74 -2.82
N GLY A 183 7.37 20.77 -2.30
CA GLY A 183 8.38 21.77 -2.62
C GLY A 183 9.00 21.61 -4.01
N THR A 184 9.69 22.65 -4.47
CA THR A 184 10.43 22.65 -5.74
C THR A 184 11.52 21.57 -5.74
N GLY A 185 11.53 20.70 -6.75
CA GLY A 185 12.50 19.62 -6.90
C GLY A 185 12.24 18.42 -5.99
N GLU A 186 11.21 18.46 -5.16
CA GLU A 186 10.83 17.31 -4.33
C GLU A 186 10.15 16.20 -5.14
N ARG A 187 10.24 14.98 -4.61
CA ARG A 187 9.62 13.80 -5.20
C ARG A 187 9.18 12.79 -4.14
N TYR A 188 8.15 12.04 -4.45
CA TYR A 188 7.70 10.87 -3.70
C TYR A 188 7.30 9.76 -4.66
N SER A 189 7.05 8.56 -4.16
CA SER A 189 6.53 7.46 -4.99
C SER A 189 5.35 6.76 -4.33
N THR A 190 4.53 6.14 -5.17
CA THR A 190 3.45 5.23 -4.77
C THR A 190 3.30 4.16 -5.83
N ALA A 191 2.74 3.02 -5.45
CA ALA A 191 2.56 1.92 -6.38
C ALA A 191 1.12 1.43 -6.41
N GLN A 192 0.74 0.85 -7.55
CA GLN A 192 -0.51 0.14 -7.76
C GLN A 192 -0.23 -1.23 -8.35
N ASN A 193 -1.19 -2.14 -8.24
CA ASN A 193 -1.23 -3.35 -9.04
C ASN A 193 -2.61 -3.49 -9.69
N PHE A 194 -2.67 -4.25 -10.77
CA PHE A 194 -3.90 -4.54 -11.50
C PHE A 194 -3.72 -5.80 -12.35
N PRO A 195 -4.81 -6.36 -12.96
CA PRO A 195 -4.70 -7.56 -13.78
C PRO A 195 -3.63 -7.42 -14.86
N TYR A 196 -2.76 -8.41 -14.99
CA TYR A 196 -1.71 -8.39 -16.01
C TYR A 196 -2.29 -8.71 -17.39
N GLN A 197 -1.99 -7.86 -18.36
CA GLN A 197 -2.34 -8.05 -19.77
C GLN A 197 -1.11 -7.71 -20.63
N ALA A 198 -0.35 -8.73 -21.00
CA ALA A 198 0.87 -8.55 -21.79
C ALA A 198 0.62 -7.88 -23.14
N GLY A 199 1.40 -6.84 -23.46
CA GLY A 199 1.31 -6.12 -24.72
C GLY A 199 0.12 -5.17 -24.83
N SER A 200 -0.71 -5.03 -23.77
CA SER A 200 -1.89 -4.19 -23.83
C SER A 200 -1.56 -2.71 -23.70
N PRO A 201 -2.17 -1.87 -24.54
CA PRO A 201 -2.11 -0.42 -24.35
C PRO A 201 -2.87 -0.01 -23.08
N ILE A 202 -2.30 0.94 -22.37
CA ILE A 202 -2.84 1.45 -21.12
C ILE A 202 -2.73 2.97 -21.09
N THR A 203 -3.79 3.62 -20.61
CA THR A 203 -3.82 5.06 -20.37
C THR A 203 -3.64 5.33 -18.90
N PHE A 204 -2.80 6.27 -18.55
CA PHE A 204 -2.56 6.80 -17.22
C PHE A 204 -3.05 8.24 -17.16
N ASP A 205 -3.87 8.54 -16.15
CA ASP A 205 -4.37 9.88 -15.88
C ASP A 205 -3.72 10.42 -14.61
N ALA A 206 -3.31 11.68 -14.61
CA ALA A 206 -2.87 12.38 -13.41
C ALA A 206 -3.72 13.63 -13.19
N THR A 207 -4.20 13.78 -11.95
CA THR A 207 -4.97 14.95 -11.51
C THR A 207 -4.26 15.62 -10.36
N VAL A 208 -4.08 16.93 -10.45
CA VAL A 208 -3.54 17.79 -9.39
C VAL A 208 -4.62 18.80 -9.00
N THR A 209 -5.01 18.83 -7.74
CA THR A 209 -5.93 19.82 -7.21
C THR A 209 -5.28 20.44 -5.97
N PRO A 210 -4.77 21.68 -6.05
CA PRO A 210 -4.22 22.38 -4.90
C PRO A 210 -5.26 22.59 -3.80
N VAL A 211 -4.80 22.88 -2.60
CA VAL A 211 -5.66 23.34 -1.51
C VAL A 211 -5.36 24.79 -1.15
N ASP A 212 -6.32 25.46 -0.52
CA ASP A 212 -6.14 26.77 0.08
C ASP A 212 -5.57 26.68 1.51
N ALA A 213 -5.47 27.83 2.19
CA ALA A 213 -4.93 27.94 3.54
C ALA A 213 -5.79 27.21 4.61
N ASP A 214 -7.02 26.90 4.32
CA ASP A 214 -7.95 26.18 5.19
C ASP A 214 -7.93 24.66 4.90
N GLY A 215 -7.26 24.23 3.83
CA GLY A 215 -7.17 22.85 3.37
C GLY A 215 -8.31 22.45 2.43
N ASP A 216 -9.11 23.39 1.98
CA ASP A 216 -10.19 23.14 1.02
C ASP A 216 -9.64 23.06 -0.42
N LEU A 217 -10.20 22.13 -1.21
CA LEU A 217 -9.77 21.93 -2.60
C LEU A 217 -10.06 23.15 -3.48
N ASP A 218 -9.02 23.70 -4.11
CA ASP A 218 -9.13 24.78 -5.10
C ASP A 218 -9.44 24.18 -6.49
N HIS A 219 -10.71 23.93 -6.75
CA HIS A 219 -11.17 23.34 -8.01
C HIS A 219 -10.90 24.22 -9.25
N ASP A 220 -10.73 25.53 -9.07
CA ASP A 220 -10.42 26.45 -10.17
C ASP A 220 -8.98 26.28 -10.65
N LYS A 221 -8.10 25.72 -9.80
CA LYS A 221 -6.72 25.38 -10.13
C LYS A 221 -6.50 23.89 -10.43
N ARG A 222 -7.56 23.10 -10.49
CA ARG A 222 -7.46 21.70 -10.87
C ARG A 222 -6.86 21.56 -12.26
N ALA A 223 -5.86 20.72 -12.40
CA ALA A 223 -5.22 20.38 -13.66
C ALA A 223 -5.20 18.87 -13.85
N GLU A 224 -5.32 18.43 -15.10
CA GLU A 224 -5.35 17.03 -15.49
C GLU A 224 -4.50 16.82 -16.74
N ALA A 225 -3.87 15.67 -16.84
CA ALA A 225 -3.15 15.24 -18.04
C ALA A 225 -3.18 13.72 -18.14
N GLU A 226 -3.08 13.23 -19.37
CA GLU A 226 -3.05 11.81 -19.72
C GLU A 226 -1.76 11.47 -20.45
N ALA A 227 -1.31 10.22 -20.30
CA ALA A 227 -0.27 9.65 -21.15
C ALA A 227 -0.54 8.16 -21.35
N THR A 228 -0.14 7.65 -22.50
CA THR A 228 -0.28 6.22 -22.82
C THR A 228 1.02 5.47 -22.59
N GLY A 229 0.89 4.17 -22.31
CA GLY A 229 1.99 3.22 -22.21
C GLY A 229 1.60 1.87 -22.77
N THR A 230 2.47 0.90 -22.59
CA THR A 230 2.21 -0.49 -22.94
C THR A 230 2.75 -1.38 -21.82
N ILE A 231 1.92 -2.28 -21.30
CA ILE A 231 2.32 -3.29 -20.33
C ILE A 231 3.13 -4.38 -21.08
N LYS A 232 4.28 -4.75 -20.53
CA LYS A 232 5.24 -5.68 -21.16
C LYS A 232 5.15 -7.08 -20.56
#